data_1305a6aaac0c6ca585d044e64a2e4801
#
_entry.id   1305a6aaac0c6ca585d044e64a2e4801
#
_cell.length_a   1.000
_cell.length_b   1.000
_cell.length_c   1.000
_cell.angle_alpha   90.00
_cell.angle_beta   90.00
_cell.angle_gamma   90.00
#
_symmetry.space_group_name_H-M   'P 1'
#
loop_
_entity.id
_entity.type
_entity.pdbx_description
1 polymer ?
#
loop_
_entity_poly.entity_id
_entity_poly.type
_entity_poly.pdbx_seq_one_letter_code
_entity_poly.pdbx_strand_id
1 'polypeptide(L)'
;MVSVVFSGVMYTAVLLGCYDGDTCTLSFQEAPPFLAIQKVRFVDFDTPELGGAKCVSERKLAEKARNLTQGFLEKQGLLYTDGKRGKYGRLLVSAPDLRGTLISKKLARAYSGGKRNGWCD
;
A
#
# COMPACT_ATOMS: atom_id res chain seq x y z
N MET A 1 4.78 -12.52 -6.76
CA MET A 1 5.46 -11.45 -7.53
C MET A 1 4.52 -10.27 -7.73
N VAL A 2 5.06 -9.09 -7.68
CA VAL A 2 4.32 -7.85 -7.87
C VAL A 2 4.75 -7.26 -9.20
N SER A 3 3.77 -6.85 -10.02
CA SER A 3 4.02 -6.18 -11.29
C SER A 3 3.72 -4.69 -11.11
N VAL A 4 4.67 -3.84 -11.46
CA VAL A 4 4.52 -2.38 -11.33
C VAL A 4 4.65 -1.76 -12.71
N VAL A 5 3.61 -1.08 -13.15
CA VAL A 5 3.58 -0.41 -14.46
C VAL A 5 3.96 1.05 -14.30
N PHE A 6 4.99 1.48 -15.03
CA PHE A 6 5.44 2.86 -15.06
C PHE A 6 5.70 3.25 -16.51
N SER A 7 5.02 4.28 -17.00
CA SER A 7 5.17 4.77 -18.37
C SER A 7 5.03 3.67 -19.42
N GLY A 8 4.06 2.77 -19.24
CA GLY A 8 3.80 1.68 -20.16
C GLY A 8 4.77 0.51 -20.06
N VAL A 9 5.76 0.56 -19.18
CA VAL A 9 6.73 -0.53 -18.96
C VAL A 9 6.40 -1.25 -17.67
N MET A 10 6.42 -2.58 -17.71
CA MET A 10 6.13 -3.40 -16.54
C MET A 10 7.44 -3.83 -15.87
N TYR A 11 7.56 -3.54 -14.59
CA TYR A 11 8.69 -3.93 -13.76
C TYR A 11 8.25 -5.01 -12.77
N THR A 12 9.13 -5.93 -12.45
CA THR A 12 8.86 -7.01 -11.52
C THR A 12 9.46 -6.70 -10.15
N ALA A 13 8.68 -6.94 -9.10
CA ALA A 13 9.15 -6.74 -7.74
C ALA A 13 8.72 -7.90 -6.85
N VAL A 14 9.44 -8.09 -5.76
CA VAL A 14 9.12 -9.05 -4.70
C VAL A 14 8.63 -8.28 -3.49
N LEU A 15 7.54 -8.72 -2.90
CA LEU A 15 7.05 -8.12 -1.66
C LEU A 15 7.95 -8.54 -0.50
N LEU A 16 8.47 -7.55 0.24
CA LEU A 16 9.23 -7.81 1.46
C LEU A 16 8.33 -7.78 2.69
N GLY A 17 7.27 -6.99 2.66
CA GLY A 17 6.28 -6.94 3.73
C GLY A 17 5.49 -5.64 3.69
N CYS A 18 4.38 -5.61 4.44
CA CYS A 18 3.57 -4.40 4.58
C CYS A 18 3.57 -3.94 6.04
N TYR A 19 3.76 -2.64 6.24
CA TYR A 19 3.70 -2.04 7.56
C TYR A 19 2.24 -1.97 8.04
N ASP A 20 1.36 -1.49 7.15
CA ASP A 20 -0.09 -1.50 7.33
C ASP A 20 -0.76 -1.68 5.97
N GLY A 21 -2.08 -1.49 5.88
CA GLY A 21 -2.83 -1.77 4.66
C GLY A 21 -2.50 -0.88 3.48
N ASP A 22 -1.86 0.27 3.71
CA ASP A 22 -1.56 1.22 2.64
C ASP A 22 -0.07 1.52 2.46
N THR A 23 0.82 0.79 3.14
CA THR A 23 2.27 0.99 3.05
C THR A 23 2.99 -0.35 3.04
N CYS A 24 3.79 -0.59 2.01
CA CYS A 24 4.54 -1.84 1.84
C CYS A 24 5.96 -1.55 1.37
N THR A 25 6.82 -2.56 1.44
CA THR A 25 8.18 -2.49 0.94
C THR A 25 8.36 -3.53 -0.16
N LEU A 26 8.88 -3.10 -1.30
CA LEU A 26 9.11 -3.94 -2.47
C LEU A 26 10.60 -3.98 -2.81
N SER A 27 11.03 -5.10 -3.39
CA SER A 27 12.38 -5.23 -3.95
C SER A 27 12.26 -5.42 -5.46
N PHE A 28 12.73 -4.43 -6.22
CA PHE A 28 12.69 -4.47 -7.68
C PHE A 28 13.86 -5.27 -8.23
N GLN A 29 13.56 -6.22 -9.11
CA GLN A 29 14.54 -7.17 -9.62
C GLN A 29 15.51 -6.57 -10.62
N GLU A 30 15.05 -5.60 -11.42
CA GLU A 30 15.85 -5.00 -12.49
C GLU A 30 16.55 -3.71 -12.08
N ALA A 31 16.35 -3.24 -10.85
CA ALA A 31 16.95 -1.99 -10.39
C ALA A 31 18.37 -2.20 -9.85
N PRO A 32 19.24 -1.18 -9.95
CA PRO A 32 20.54 -1.22 -9.27
C PRO A 32 20.35 -1.41 -7.76
N PRO A 33 21.32 -2.03 -7.05
CA PRO A 33 21.14 -2.34 -5.62
C PRO A 33 20.70 -1.16 -4.74
N PHE A 34 21.19 0.04 -5.03
CA PHE A 34 20.86 1.23 -4.22
C PHE A 34 19.43 1.76 -4.49
N LEU A 35 18.74 1.24 -5.51
CA LEU A 35 17.35 1.61 -5.84
C LEU A 35 16.42 0.42 -5.74
N ALA A 36 16.93 -0.77 -5.46
CA ALA A 36 16.13 -1.99 -5.51
C ALA A 36 15.02 -2.01 -4.45
N ILE A 37 15.33 -1.57 -3.24
CA ILE A 37 14.36 -1.59 -2.14
C ILE A 37 13.60 -0.28 -2.11
N GLN A 38 12.27 -0.35 -2.25
CA GLN A 38 11.41 0.83 -2.29
C GLN A 38 10.25 0.65 -1.33
N LYS A 39 10.03 1.66 -0.49
CA LYS A 39 8.79 1.75 0.27
C LYS A 39 7.74 2.38 -0.64
N VAL A 40 6.57 1.77 -0.69
CA VAL A 40 5.46 2.27 -1.52
C VAL A 40 4.28 2.65 -0.64
N ARG A 41 3.59 3.72 -1.02
CA ARG A 41 2.39 4.20 -0.38
C ARG A 41 1.27 4.15 -1.41
N PHE A 42 0.23 3.41 -1.10
CA PHE A 42 -0.95 3.37 -1.98
C PHE A 42 -1.69 4.70 -1.89
N VAL A 43 -2.07 5.23 -3.05
CA VAL A 43 -2.81 6.50 -3.11
C VAL A 43 -4.31 6.25 -3.18
N ASP A 44 -5.07 7.31 -2.93
CA ASP A 44 -6.53 7.37 -3.07
C ASP A 44 -7.31 6.63 -1.99
N PHE A 45 -6.63 6.04 -1.02
CA PHE A 45 -7.33 5.47 0.14
C PHE A 45 -6.45 5.55 1.38
N ASP A 46 -7.11 5.39 2.53
CA ASP A 46 -6.49 5.39 3.84
C ASP A 46 -6.96 4.15 4.59
N THR A 47 -6.05 3.49 5.32
CA THR A 47 -6.37 2.33 6.16
C THR A 47 -6.09 2.63 7.62
N PRO A 48 -6.63 1.82 8.56
CA PRO A 48 -6.27 1.96 9.97
C PRO A 48 -4.78 1.78 10.18
N GLU A 49 -4.22 2.51 11.13
CA GLU A 49 -2.80 2.46 11.44
C GLU A 49 -2.49 1.34 12.42
N LEU A 50 -1.49 0.53 12.09
CA LEU A 50 -1.05 -0.55 12.97
C LEU A 50 -0.15 -0.02 14.08
N GLY A 51 0.91 0.69 13.72
CA GLY A 51 1.88 1.20 14.70
C GLY A 51 1.39 2.39 15.50
N GLY A 52 0.46 3.16 14.96
CA GLY A 52 -0.11 4.34 15.63
C GLY A 52 -1.56 4.16 16.05
N ALA A 53 -2.00 2.91 16.23
CA ALA A 53 -3.38 2.64 16.58
C ALA A 53 -3.75 3.30 17.92
N LYS A 54 -4.89 4.01 17.93
CA LYS A 54 -5.36 4.75 19.10
C LYS A 54 -6.29 3.94 19.98
N CYS A 55 -6.67 2.74 19.55
CA CYS A 55 -7.55 1.85 20.30
C CYS A 55 -7.38 0.42 19.78
N VAL A 56 -7.90 -0.53 20.54
CA VAL A 56 -7.81 -1.95 20.18
C VAL A 56 -8.57 -2.25 18.90
N SER A 57 -9.71 -1.62 18.67
CA SER A 57 -10.49 -1.85 17.46
C SER A 57 -9.75 -1.37 16.21
N GLU A 58 -9.09 -0.22 16.29
CA GLU A 58 -8.26 0.26 15.18
C GLU A 58 -7.13 -0.72 14.87
N ARG A 59 -6.46 -1.22 15.90
CA ARG A 59 -5.37 -2.17 15.73
C ARG A 59 -5.84 -3.44 15.03
N LYS A 60 -6.99 -3.97 15.41
CA LYS A 60 -7.55 -5.18 14.80
C LYS A 60 -7.91 -4.94 13.33
N LEU A 61 -8.50 -3.79 13.03
CA LEU A 61 -8.82 -3.43 11.65
C LEU A 61 -7.54 -3.26 10.84
N ALA A 62 -6.51 -2.65 11.42
CA ALA A 62 -5.23 -2.46 10.76
C ALA A 62 -4.56 -3.79 10.41
N GLU A 63 -4.62 -4.76 11.32
CA GLU A 63 -4.07 -6.10 11.05
C GLU A 63 -4.81 -6.79 9.90
N LYS A 64 -6.14 -6.68 9.86
CA LYS A 64 -6.94 -7.24 8.77
C LYS A 64 -6.61 -6.57 7.45
N ALA A 65 -6.50 -5.24 7.43
CA ALA A 65 -6.17 -4.49 6.22
C ALA A 65 -4.77 -4.86 5.72
N ARG A 66 -3.78 -4.91 6.61
CA ARG A 66 -2.42 -5.31 6.25
C ARG A 66 -2.40 -6.70 5.65
N ASN A 67 -3.05 -7.66 6.31
CA ASN A 67 -3.06 -9.04 5.84
C ASN A 67 -3.72 -9.17 4.46
N LEU A 68 -4.79 -8.42 4.22
CA LEU A 68 -5.45 -8.43 2.93
C LEU A 68 -4.54 -7.85 1.84
N THR A 69 -3.88 -6.73 2.12
CA THR A 69 -2.95 -6.10 1.19
C THR A 69 -1.77 -7.02 0.88
N GLN A 70 -1.19 -7.66 1.90
CA GLN A 70 -0.09 -8.62 1.69
C GLN A 70 -0.55 -9.79 0.83
N GLY A 71 -1.71 -10.35 1.10
CA GLY A 71 -2.25 -11.44 0.30
C GLY A 71 -2.48 -11.06 -1.15
N PHE A 72 -2.98 -9.85 -1.40
CA PHE A 72 -3.17 -9.33 -2.75
C PHE A 72 -1.83 -9.26 -3.50
N LEU A 73 -0.80 -8.71 -2.86
CA LEU A 73 0.51 -8.53 -3.49
C LEU A 73 1.25 -9.86 -3.67
N GLU A 74 1.08 -10.81 -2.76
CA GLU A 74 1.72 -12.12 -2.85
C GLU A 74 1.14 -12.97 -3.99
N LYS A 75 -0.13 -12.76 -4.35
CA LYS A 75 -0.77 -13.56 -5.40
C LYS A 75 -0.39 -13.15 -6.80
N GLN A 76 -0.52 -11.93 -7.19
CA GLN A 76 -0.09 -11.35 -8.47
C GLN A 76 -0.58 -9.91 -8.48
N GLY A 77 -0.11 -9.14 -7.52
CA GLY A 77 -0.52 -7.75 -7.41
C GLY A 77 -0.08 -6.94 -8.62
N LEU A 78 -0.99 -6.14 -9.14
CA LEU A 78 -0.70 -5.23 -10.23
C LEU A 78 -0.83 -3.80 -9.71
N LEU A 79 0.27 -3.06 -9.80
CA LEU A 79 0.35 -1.69 -9.32
C LEU A 79 0.69 -0.76 -10.47
N TYR A 80 0.27 0.49 -10.35
CA TYR A 80 0.57 1.54 -11.32
C TYR A 80 1.27 2.69 -10.60
N THR A 81 2.24 3.30 -11.22
CA THR A 81 2.90 4.48 -10.68
C THR A 81 3.26 5.44 -11.81
N ASP A 82 3.29 6.74 -11.50
CA ASP A 82 3.83 7.76 -12.39
C ASP A 82 5.23 8.21 -11.93
N GLY A 83 5.80 7.53 -10.93
CA GLY A 83 7.11 7.82 -10.41
C GLY A 83 7.15 8.90 -9.35
N LYS A 84 6.03 9.50 -9.01
CA LYS A 84 5.99 10.54 -7.97
C LYS A 84 6.19 9.93 -6.59
N ARG A 85 6.74 10.74 -5.69
CA ARG A 85 7.00 10.33 -4.31
C ARG A 85 6.24 11.23 -3.35
N GLY A 86 5.83 10.66 -2.23
CA GLY A 86 5.24 11.42 -1.13
C GLY A 86 6.32 12.22 -0.40
N LYS A 87 5.91 13.07 0.54
CA LYS A 87 6.84 13.93 1.26
C LYS A 87 7.84 13.17 2.12
N TYR A 88 7.59 11.90 2.41
CA TYR A 88 8.53 11.05 3.17
C TYR A 88 9.34 10.13 2.25
N GLY A 89 9.36 10.39 0.95
CA GLY A 89 10.17 9.64 0.00
C GLY A 89 9.58 8.32 -0.48
N ARG A 90 8.38 7.95 -0.04
CA ARG A 90 7.74 6.71 -0.49
C ARG A 90 7.23 6.87 -1.91
N LEU A 91 7.45 5.84 -2.73
CA LEU A 91 6.92 5.81 -4.09
C LEU A 91 5.39 5.70 -4.03
N LEU A 92 4.69 6.59 -4.73
CA LEU A 92 3.23 6.59 -4.75
C LEU A 92 2.74 5.63 -5.83
N VAL A 93 1.89 4.68 -5.43
CA VAL A 93 1.37 3.65 -6.34
C VAL A 93 -0.15 3.57 -6.23
N SER A 94 -0.77 3.10 -7.32
CA SER A 94 -2.22 2.91 -7.39
C SER A 94 -2.53 1.45 -7.62
N ALA A 95 -3.54 0.92 -6.93
CA ALA A 95 -4.02 -0.45 -7.09
C ALA A 95 -5.55 -0.44 -6.98
N PRO A 96 -6.26 -0.12 -8.08
CA PRO A 96 -7.72 0.03 -8.03
C PRO A 96 -8.46 -1.20 -7.51
N ASP A 97 -8.03 -2.40 -7.87
CA ASP A 97 -8.68 -3.63 -7.40
C ASP A 97 -8.51 -3.81 -5.90
N LEU A 98 -7.31 -3.57 -5.38
CA LEU A 98 -7.06 -3.63 -3.94
C LEU A 98 -7.89 -2.58 -3.20
N ARG A 99 -7.92 -1.36 -3.73
CA ARG A 99 -8.71 -0.26 -3.16
C ARG A 99 -10.18 -0.66 -3.04
N GLY A 100 -10.76 -1.15 -4.13
CA GLY A 100 -12.16 -1.56 -4.14
C GLY A 100 -12.45 -2.65 -3.12
N THR A 101 -11.58 -3.65 -3.02
CA THR A 101 -11.74 -4.75 -2.08
C THR A 101 -11.66 -4.26 -0.63
N LEU A 102 -10.66 -3.43 -0.30
CA LEU A 102 -10.50 -2.89 1.05
C LEU A 102 -11.69 -2.03 1.45
N ILE A 103 -12.17 -1.16 0.55
CA ILE A 103 -13.31 -0.30 0.84
C ILE A 103 -14.59 -1.13 1.03
N SER A 104 -14.83 -2.15 0.20
CA SER A 104 -16.00 -3.00 0.31
C SER A 104 -16.03 -3.77 1.63
N LYS A 105 -14.88 -4.08 2.20
CA LYS A 105 -14.75 -4.76 3.49
C LYS A 105 -14.64 -3.79 4.68
N LYS A 106 -14.79 -2.49 4.43
CA LYS A 106 -14.70 -1.43 5.45
C LYS A 106 -13.32 -1.38 6.12
N LEU A 107 -12.28 -1.78 5.38
CA LEU A 107 -10.90 -1.76 5.83
C LEU A 107 -10.12 -0.57 5.26
N ALA A 108 -10.75 0.22 4.41
CA ALA A 108 -10.18 1.45 3.87
C ALA A 108 -11.28 2.47 3.63
N ARG A 109 -10.87 3.73 3.52
CA ARG A 109 -11.74 4.85 3.14
C ARG A 109 -11.10 5.62 2.02
N ALA A 110 -11.91 6.17 1.12
CA ALA A 110 -11.41 7.06 0.07
C ALA A 110 -10.68 8.25 0.74
N TYR A 111 -9.52 8.61 0.20
CA TYR A 111 -8.69 9.65 0.81
C TYR A 111 -7.88 10.34 -0.29
N SER A 112 -7.89 11.67 -0.32
CA SER A 112 -7.16 12.46 -1.31
C SER A 112 -6.27 13.51 -0.65
N GLY A 113 -5.88 13.28 0.59
CA GLY A 113 -5.09 14.22 1.38
C GLY A 113 -5.95 14.97 2.38
N GLY A 114 -5.33 15.79 3.20
CA GLY A 114 -6.02 16.56 4.23
C GLY A 114 -6.20 15.79 5.54
N LYS A 115 -7.27 16.10 6.26
CA LYS A 115 -7.53 15.51 7.56
C LYS A 115 -7.99 14.06 7.43
N ARG A 116 -7.39 13.17 8.19
CA ARG A 116 -7.77 11.77 8.27
C ARG A 116 -8.81 11.58 9.37
N ASN A 117 -9.85 10.80 9.07
CA ASN A 117 -10.85 10.44 10.07
C ASN A 117 -10.32 9.31 10.95
N GLY A 118 -10.74 9.28 12.21
CA GLY A 118 -10.35 8.23 13.13
C GLY A 118 -11.02 6.89 12.82
N TRP A 119 -10.45 5.83 13.39
CA TRP A 119 -10.92 4.46 13.25
C TRP A 119 -11.42 3.87 14.57
N CYS A 120 -11.48 4.70 15.60
CA CYS A 120 -12.05 4.33 16.90
C CYS A 120 -13.45 4.91 17.03
N ASP A 121 -14.34 4.18 17.66
CA ASP A 121 -15.71 4.64 17.88
C ASP A 121 -15.81 5.55 19.10
#